data_eaa52b282fafae752965437e5e2cbca5
#
_entry.id   eaa52b282fafae752965437e5e2cbca5
#
_cell.length_a   1.000
_cell.length_b   1.000
_cell.length_c   1.000
_cell.angle_alpha   90.00
_cell.angle_beta   90.00
_cell.angle_gamma   90.00
#
_symmetry.space_group_name_H-M   'P 1'
#
loop_
_entity.id
_entity.type
_entity.pdbx_description
1 polymer ?
#
loop_
_entity_poly.entity_id
_entity_poly.type
_entity_poly.pdbx_seq_one_letter_code
_entity_poly.pdbx_strand_id
1 'polypeptide(L)'
;YYRSLYNVEQVEILRGPNALLFGRGGTGGALNRVTKKAMVGDDFRTVNLGMDSFGAFDVAADINMDMGDTMALRINVHSDTLENHRDYYEGDRLGFNPTLRMKLSSDTTLDLSYEHIDHERFIDRGIPTANNVPVKDFAGIVFGDKDNNIHTVEASVFRATVSHVFSDTRKGNLSMTSNSFEKMYQNTYAASHTAGSGVVTMDGYHDPTERDNFILSGSLVNELTIGNTTHTVLAGFESIETENSNFRFNTYWTSKDCSVSGYDQESFNITDPMDFTITAGGAPTSVEYTNPCSLKSSTETDISVTSFFIQDQIDVTDNLVLVLGGRHDTFDVTVDDIKNGTSAAREDSEFSPRMGLIYKPRDAVSIYYSYSESFAPRSGEQYKKLTGGSPGSGETLRPDYFENTELGLKVDLTSDLSLTAAYFDSCLLYTSDAADDRM
;
A
#
# COMPACT_ATOMS: atom_id res chain seq x y z
N TYR A 1 3.43 -3.84 2.15
CA TYR A 1 4.23 -4.86 1.43
C TYR A 1 5.48 -4.21 0.85
N TYR A 2 6.66 -4.82 1.06
CA TYR A 2 7.87 -4.41 0.38
C TYR A 2 7.80 -4.90 -1.08
N ARG A 3 7.95 -3.99 -2.05
CA ARG A 3 8.00 -4.34 -3.47
C ARG A 3 9.32 -3.88 -4.06
N SER A 4 10.00 -4.75 -4.76
CA SER A 4 11.17 -4.43 -5.57
C SER A 4 10.80 -3.44 -6.69
N LEU A 5 11.77 -2.64 -7.15
CA LEU A 5 11.56 -1.63 -8.20
C LEU A 5 12.02 -2.11 -9.59
N TYR A 6 12.32 -3.39 -9.78
CA TYR A 6 12.89 -3.96 -11.01
C TYR A 6 12.04 -3.69 -12.26
N ASN A 7 10.70 -3.66 -12.10
CA ASN A 7 9.74 -3.46 -13.17
C ASN A 7 9.12 -2.05 -13.19
N VAL A 8 9.74 -1.10 -12.51
CA VAL A 8 9.23 0.28 -12.39
C VAL A 8 9.95 1.18 -13.38
N GLU A 9 9.18 1.91 -14.19
CA GLU A 9 9.69 2.93 -15.11
C GLU A 9 9.96 4.24 -14.35
N GLN A 10 9.02 4.64 -13.49
CA GLN A 10 9.14 5.83 -12.64
C GLN A 10 8.30 5.72 -11.39
N VAL A 11 8.68 6.48 -10.36
CA VAL A 11 7.90 6.67 -9.14
C VAL A 11 7.42 8.11 -9.10
N GLU A 12 6.10 8.28 -8.99
CA GLU A 12 5.47 9.60 -8.90
C GLU A 12 5.05 9.86 -7.45
N ILE A 13 5.40 11.02 -6.93
CA ILE A 13 5.03 11.46 -5.58
C ILE A 13 3.93 12.51 -5.71
N LEU A 14 2.73 12.14 -5.31
CA LEU A 14 1.56 13.01 -5.29
C LEU A 14 1.36 13.50 -3.87
N ARG A 15 1.39 14.81 -3.67
CA ARG A 15 1.27 15.43 -2.35
C ARG A 15 -0.15 15.91 -2.12
N GLY A 16 -0.61 15.81 -0.86
CA GLY A 16 -1.95 16.23 -0.46
C GLY A 16 -3.06 15.24 -0.87
N PRO A 17 -4.29 15.46 -0.41
CA PRO A 17 -5.44 14.64 -0.77
C PRO A 17 -5.76 14.78 -2.26
N ASN A 18 -5.83 13.67 -2.96
CA ASN A 18 -6.04 13.60 -4.40
C ASN A 18 -7.09 12.53 -4.76
N ALA A 19 -8.24 12.60 -4.10
CA ALA A 19 -9.31 11.62 -4.23
C ALA A 19 -9.85 11.51 -5.66
N LEU A 20 -9.86 12.59 -6.44
CA LEU A 20 -10.41 12.58 -7.79
C LEU A 20 -9.84 11.46 -8.67
N LEU A 21 -8.51 11.30 -8.67
CA LEU A 21 -7.83 10.33 -9.52
C LEU A 21 -7.49 9.02 -8.79
N PHE A 22 -7.22 9.10 -7.47
CA PHE A 22 -6.68 7.98 -6.70
C PHE A 22 -7.69 7.41 -5.68
N GLY A 23 -8.88 7.97 -5.66
CA GLY A 23 -9.95 7.54 -4.77
C GLY A 23 -9.69 7.90 -3.30
N ARG A 24 -10.32 7.15 -2.43
CA ARG A 24 -10.30 7.30 -0.97
C ARG A 24 -8.93 6.94 -0.35
N GLY A 25 -8.68 7.43 0.85
CA GLY A 25 -7.54 7.02 1.69
C GLY A 25 -6.20 7.72 1.42
N GLY A 26 -6.12 8.55 0.39
CA GLY A 26 -4.92 9.34 0.07
C GLY A 26 -4.82 10.63 0.89
N THR A 27 -4.60 10.52 2.19
CA THR A 27 -4.68 11.65 3.14
C THR A 27 -3.54 12.64 3.02
N GLY A 28 -2.30 12.17 3.08
CA GLY A 28 -1.08 12.97 2.95
C GLY A 28 -0.50 12.97 1.54
N GLY A 29 -1.04 12.13 0.66
CA GLY A 29 -0.56 11.92 -0.70
C GLY A 29 -0.49 10.46 -1.10
N ALA A 30 0.04 10.19 -2.29
CA ALA A 30 0.23 8.86 -2.82
C ALA A 30 1.60 8.69 -3.49
N LEU A 31 2.13 7.48 -3.41
CA LEU A 31 3.27 7.03 -4.21
C LEU A 31 2.72 6.16 -5.34
N ASN A 32 2.77 6.68 -6.56
CA ASN A 32 2.37 5.94 -7.74
C ASN A 32 3.59 5.25 -8.37
N ARG A 33 3.52 3.95 -8.56
CA ARG A 33 4.53 3.14 -9.26
C ARG A 33 4.07 2.91 -10.70
N VAL A 34 4.69 3.59 -11.64
CA VAL A 34 4.44 3.37 -13.07
C VAL A 34 5.27 2.18 -13.53
N THR A 35 4.62 1.09 -13.89
CA THR A 35 5.31 -0.12 -14.37
C THR A 35 5.76 0.03 -15.82
N LYS A 36 6.87 -0.61 -16.15
CA LYS A 36 7.42 -0.68 -17.50
C LYS A 36 6.42 -1.33 -18.47
N LYS A 37 6.34 -0.79 -19.67
CA LYS A 37 5.48 -1.31 -20.75
C LYS A 37 6.34 -1.75 -21.93
N ALA A 38 5.84 -2.72 -22.72
CA ALA A 38 6.47 -3.12 -23.96
C ALA A 38 6.49 -1.96 -24.99
N MET A 39 7.56 -1.84 -25.74
CA MET A 39 7.84 -0.73 -26.67
C MET A 39 7.93 -1.26 -28.09
N VAL A 40 6.94 -0.94 -28.93
CA VAL A 40 6.93 -1.31 -30.37
C VAL A 40 7.93 -0.44 -31.12
N GLY A 41 8.79 -1.06 -31.91
CA GLY A 41 9.86 -0.40 -32.66
C GLY A 41 11.19 -0.31 -31.92
N ASP A 42 11.28 -0.91 -30.73
CA ASP A 42 12.51 -0.96 -29.93
C ASP A 42 12.92 -2.42 -29.63
N ASP A 43 14.20 -2.72 -29.67
CA ASP A 43 14.77 -4.02 -29.26
C ASP A 43 16.00 -3.76 -28.37
N PHE A 44 15.90 -4.16 -27.10
CA PHE A 44 17.01 -4.00 -26.16
C PHE A 44 17.02 -5.11 -25.10
N ARG A 45 18.19 -5.30 -24.51
CA ARG A 45 18.42 -6.28 -23.44
C ARG A 45 19.37 -5.68 -22.43
N THR A 46 18.90 -5.53 -21.20
CA THR A 46 19.69 -5.01 -20.08
C THR A 46 19.74 -6.04 -18.98
N VAL A 47 20.91 -6.28 -18.42
CA VAL A 47 21.11 -7.12 -17.24
C VAL A 47 21.89 -6.31 -16.22
N ASN A 48 21.39 -6.26 -15.01
CA ASN A 48 22.04 -5.66 -13.86
C ASN A 48 22.40 -6.76 -12.86
N LEU A 49 23.60 -6.65 -12.29
CA LEU A 49 24.11 -7.55 -11.26
C LEU A 49 24.55 -6.69 -10.08
N GLY A 50 24.17 -7.07 -8.88
CA GLY A 50 24.57 -6.42 -7.64
C GLY A 50 25.06 -7.44 -6.62
N MET A 51 25.94 -6.99 -5.74
CA MET A 51 26.38 -7.73 -4.57
C MET A 51 26.83 -6.75 -3.49
N ASP A 52 26.71 -7.14 -2.23
CA ASP A 52 27.19 -6.36 -1.12
C ASP A 52 28.22 -7.10 -0.27
N SER A 53 28.73 -6.44 0.78
CA SER A 53 29.76 -7.00 1.67
C SER A 53 29.22 -8.03 2.67
N PHE A 54 27.91 -8.24 2.75
CA PHE A 54 27.28 -9.21 3.64
C PHE A 54 27.00 -10.54 2.96
N GLY A 55 27.12 -10.60 1.62
CA GLY A 55 26.88 -11.78 0.82
C GLY A 55 25.60 -11.72 -0.01
N ALA A 56 24.81 -10.69 0.14
CA ALA A 56 23.61 -10.49 -0.68
C ALA A 56 24.01 -10.35 -2.16
N PHE A 57 23.22 -10.99 -3.02
CA PHE A 57 23.42 -10.97 -4.47
C PHE A 57 22.08 -10.71 -5.17
N ASP A 58 22.10 -9.84 -6.19
CA ASP A 58 20.93 -9.59 -7.02
C ASP A 58 21.23 -9.69 -8.52
N VAL A 59 20.25 -10.15 -9.26
CA VAL A 59 20.22 -10.14 -10.71
C VAL A 59 18.86 -9.62 -11.19
N ALA A 60 18.91 -8.66 -12.11
CA ALA A 60 17.70 -8.16 -12.78
C ALA A 60 17.92 -8.12 -14.30
N ALA A 61 16.93 -8.54 -15.07
CA ALA A 61 16.92 -8.44 -16.52
C ALA A 61 15.70 -7.66 -17.00
N ASP A 62 15.91 -6.82 -18.03
CA ASP A 62 14.90 -6.05 -18.74
C ASP A 62 15.10 -6.25 -20.23
N ILE A 63 14.21 -6.99 -20.86
CA ILE A 63 14.33 -7.43 -22.25
C ILE A 63 13.06 -6.98 -22.99
N ASN A 64 13.22 -6.10 -23.96
CA ASN A 64 12.17 -5.72 -24.90
C ASN A 64 12.44 -6.34 -26.27
N MET A 65 11.46 -7.02 -26.81
CA MET A 65 11.51 -7.68 -28.11
C MET A 65 10.45 -7.06 -29.01
N ASP A 66 10.89 -6.40 -30.06
CA ASP A 66 10.01 -5.93 -31.10
C ASP A 66 9.53 -7.12 -31.95
N MET A 67 8.22 -7.26 -32.09
CA MET A 67 7.56 -8.36 -32.83
C MET A 67 6.88 -7.83 -34.11
N GLY A 68 7.46 -6.80 -34.71
CA GLY A 68 7.00 -6.09 -35.89
C GLY A 68 6.22 -4.81 -35.57
N ASP A 69 5.65 -4.18 -36.59
CA ASP A 69 5.12 -2.80 -36.51
C ASP A 69 3.97 -2.60 -35.50
N THR A 70 3.36 -3.70 -35.05
CA THR A 70 2.11 -3.65 -34.26
C THR A 70 2.20 -4.31 -32.89
N MET A 71 3.30 -5.00 -32.57
CA MET A 71 3.38 -5.79 -31.35
C MET A 71 4.78 -5.77 -30.75
N ALA A 72 4.87 -5.74 -29.42
CA ALA A 72 6.12 -5.93 -28.69
C ALA A 72 5.86 -6.67 -27.37
N LEU A 73 6.86 -7.47 -26.96
CA LEU A 73 6.89 -8.17 -25.67
C LEU A 73 8.08 -7.64 -24.86
N ARG A 74 7.82 -7.21 -23.61
CA ARG A 74 8.88 -6.85 -22.66
C ARG A 74 8.81 -7.78 -21.46
N ILE A 75 9.94 -8.30 -21.04
CA ILE A 75 10.04 -9.20 -19.90
C ILE A 75 11.00 -8.58 -18.89
N ASN A 76 10.51 -8.35 -17.67
CA ASN A 76 11.31 -7.97 -16.52
C ASN A 76 11.39 -9.14 -15.55
N VAL A 77 12.59 -9.50 -15.13
CA VAL A 77 12.86 -10.56 -14.15
C VAL A 77 13.81 -10.02 -13.10
N HIS A 78 13.60 -10.43 -11.87
CA HIS A 78 14.48 -10.09 -10.75
C HIS A 78 14.56 -11.26 -9.79
N SER A 79 15.77 -11.57 -9.32
CA SER A 79 16.00 -12.51 -8.23
C SER A 79 17.12 -11.97 -7.37
N ASP A 80 16.93 -11.96 -6.04
CA ASP A 80 17.97 -11.59 -5.09
C ASP A 80 17.91 -12.43 -3.82
N THR A 81 19.06 -12.56 -3.19
CA THR A 81 19.21 -13.05 -1.83
C THR A 81 19.36 -11.86 -0.88
N LEU A 82 18.81 -12.00 0.32
CA LEU A 82 18.85 -10.97 1.35
C LEU A 82 19.81 -11.39 2.45
N GLU A 83 20.77 -10.54 2.75
CA GLU A 83 21.74 -10.71 3.81
C GLU A 83 21.99 -9.36 4.49
N ASN A 84 22.37 -9.34 5.76
CA ASN A 84 22.84 -8.13 6.43
C ASN A 84 23.76 -8.46 7.61
N HIS A 85 24.07 -7.49 8.47
CA HIS A 85 24.97 -7.64 9.63
C HIS A 85 24.35 -8.42 10.82
N ARG A 86 23.09 -8.84 10.72
CA ARG A 86 22.41 -9.60 11.80
C ARG A 86 22.50 -11.09 11.51
N ASP A 87 22.81 -11.88 12.54
CA ASP A 87 22.81 -13.33 12.44
C ASP A 87 21.41 -13.85 12.08
N TYR A 88 21.34 -14.93 11.29
CA TYR A 88 20.13 -15.57 10.79
C TYR A 88 19.24 -14.69 9.84
N TYR A 89 19.66 -13.45 9.57
CA TYR A 89 18.91 -12.65 8.59
C TYR A 89 19.27 -13.06 7.18
N GLU A 90 18.38 -13.83 6.60
CA GLU A 90 18.45 -14.32 5.22
C GLU A 90 17.08 -14.24 4.56
N GLY A 91 17.04 -14.37 3.25
CA GLY A 91 15.80 -14.44 2.47
C GLY A 91 16.05 -14.40 1.00
N ASP A 92 14.98 -14.66 0.25
CA ASP A 92 14.98 -14.69 -1.19
C ASP A 92 13.81 -13.86 -1.74
N ARG A 93 14.02 -13.25 -2.90
CA ARG A 93 12.95 -12.59 -3.65
C ARG A 93 13.03 -12.96 -5.11
N LEU A 94 11.88 -13.27 -5.69
CA LEU A 94 11.69 -13.46 -7.10
C LEU A 94 10.63 -12.49 -7.61
N GLY A 95 10.88 -11.87 -8.76
CA GLY A 95 9.90 -11.07 -9.50
C GLY A 95 9.93 -11.43 -10.98
N PHE A 96 8.76 -11.63 -11.57
CA PHE A 96 8.59 -11.90 -12.99
C PHE A 96 7.44 -11.07 -13.55
N ASN A 97 7.71 -10.20 -14.53
CA ASN A 97 6.70 -9.32 -15.10
C ASN A 97 6.84 -9.24 -16.64
N PRO A 98 6.16 -10.12 -17.39
CA PRO A 98 5.95 -9.97 -18.81
C PRO A 98 4.87 -8.92 -19.11
N THR A 99 5.12 -8.08 -20.11
CA THR A 99 4.16 -7.11 -20.64
C THR A 99 4.09 -7.24 -22.15
N LEU A 100 2.89 -7.19 -22.70
CA LEU A 100 2.62 -7.28 -24.14
C LEU A 100 1.87 -6.04 -24.58
N ARG A 101 2.36 -5.35 -25.58
CA ARG A 101 1.65 -4.26 -26.27
C ARG A 101 1.26 -4.69 -27.66
N MET A 102 -0.01 -4.44 -28.01
CA MET A 102 -0.56 -4.69 -29.33
C MET A 102 -1.28 -3.44 -29.85
N LYS A 103 -0.88 -2.94 -31.01
CA LYS A 103 -1.63 -1.94 -31.79
C LYS A 103 -2.71 -2.68 -32.58
N LEU A 104 -3.95 -2.67 -32.09
CA LEU A 104 -5.09 -3.32 -32.74
C LEU A 104 -5.54 -2.56 -33.99
N SER A 105 -5.31 -1.23 -34.01
CA SER A 105 -5.48 -0.34 -35.16
C SER A 105 -4.55 0.87 -35.03
N SER A 106 -4.62 1.84 -35.94
CA SER A 106 -3.92 3.13 -35.82
C SER A 106 -4.28 3.86 -34.52
N ASP A 107 -5.51 3.66 -34.01
CA ASP A 107 -6.12 4.45 -32.95
C ASP A 107 -6.37 3.62 -31.67
N THR A 108 -6.13 2.30 -31.70
CA THR A 108 -6.42 1.39 -30.58
C THR A 108 -5.21 0.60 -30.19
N THR A 109 -4.84 0.69 -28.90
CA THR A 109 -3.74 -0.10 -28.29
C THR A 109 -4.30 -0.95 -27.16
N LEU A 110 -3.86 -2.22 -27.09
CA LEU A 110 -4.07 -3.11 -25.97
C LEU A 110 -2.74 -3.36 -25.28
N ASP A 111 -2.68 -3.07 -23.98
CA ASP A 111 -1.57 -3.40 -23.08
C ASP A 111 -2.01 -4.53 -22.15
N LEU A 112 -1.27 -5.63 -22.13
CA LEU A 112 -1.42 -6.73 -21.16
C LEU A 112 -0.20 -6.79 -20.28
N SER A 113 -0.38 -7.06 -18.98
CA SER A 113 0.69 -7.22 -18.02
C SER A 113 0.34 -8.30 -17.02
N TYR A 114 1.32 -9.13 -16.69
CA TYR A 114 1.26 -10.07 -15.58
C TYR A 114 2.46 -9.82 -14.68
N GLU A 115 2.28 -9.76 -13.36
CA GLU A 115 3.35 -9.68 -12.38
C GLU A 115 3.17 -10.81 -11.37
N HIS A 116 4.25 -11.55 -11.14
CA HIS A 116 4.35 -12.52 -10.06
C HIS A 116 5.50 -12.13 -9.14
N ILE A 117 5.26 -12.17 -7.86
CA ILE A 117 6.22 -11.86 -6.80
C ILE A 117 6.18 -13.01 -5.79
N ASP A 118 7.35 -13.53 -5.47
CA ASP A 118 7.56 -14.44 -4.37
C ASP A 118 8.67 -13.88 -3.49
N HIS A 119 8.42 -13.78 -2.19
CA HIS A 119 9.33 -13.16 -1.24
C HIS A 119 9.26 -13.89 0.10
N GLU A 120 10.38 -14.40 0.53
CA GLU A 120 10.57 -14.98 1.85
C GLU A 120 11.75 -14.32 2.56
N ARG A 121 11.64 -14.07 3.86
CA ARG A 121 12.76 -13.58 4.66
C ARG A 121 12.60 -13.87 6.14
N PHE A 122 13.73 -13.97 6.83
CA PHE A 122 13.78 -13.98 8.28
C PHE A 122 13.27 -12.65 8.88
N ILE A 123 12.64 -12.72 10.06
CA ILE A 123 12.17 -11.56 10.81
C ILE A 123 13.03 -11.37 12.06
N ASP A 124 13.84 -10.32 12.07
CA ASP A 124 14.49 -9.80 13.28
C ASP A 124 13.75 -8.55 13.78
N ARG A 125 13.16 -8.64 14.97
CA ARG A 125 12.45 -7.50 15.58
C ARG A 125 13.34 -6.64 16.50
N GLY A 126 14.64 -6.92 16.48
CA GLY A 126 15.64 -6.17 17.22
C GLY A 126 15.80 -6.63 18.68
N ILE A 127 16.41 -5.79 19.48
CA ILE A 127 16.83 -6.06 20.86
C ILE A 127 15.82 -5.52 21.88
N PRO A 128 15.71 -6.10 23.08
CA PRO A 128 14.82 -5.61 24.11
C PRO A 128 15.23 -4.23 24.64
N THR A 129 14.25 -3.55 25.24
CA THR A 129 14.46 -2.30 25.96
C THR A 129 14.42 -2.52 27.47
N ALA A 130 15.19 -1.73 28.22
CA ALA A 130 15.05 -1.58 29.63
C ALA A 130 14.90 -0.08 29.95
N ASN A 131 13.93 0.30 30.78
CA ASN A 131 13.60 1.69 31.07
C ASN A 131 13.40 2.56 29.80
N ASN A 132 12.76 2.03 28.78
CA ASN A 132 12.51 2.66 27.47
C ASN A 132 13.79 2.96 26.65
N VAL A 133 14.92 2.33 26.98
CA VAL A 133 16.18 2.45 26.24
C VAL A 133 16.61 1.08 25.71
N PRO A 134 17.01 0.95 24.43
CA PRO A 134 17.54 -0.30 23.89
C PRO A 134 18.78 -0.77 24.66
N VAL A 135 18.83 -2.05 25.02
CA VAL A 135 19.96 -2.64 25.76
C VAL A 135 21.08 -2.98 24.76
N LYS A 136 21.98 -2.04 24.52
CA LYS A 136 23.03 -2.15 23.50
C LYS A 136 23.98 -3.33 23.68
N ASP A 137 24.16 -3.81 24.90
CA ASP A 137 24.98 -4.99 25.19
C ASP A 137 24.44 -6.28 24.53
N PHE A 138 23.18 -6.26 24.11
CA PHE A 138 22.53 -7.37 23.42
C PHE A 138 22.49 -7.19 21.89
N ALA A 139 23.21 -6.20 21.35
CA ALA A 139 23.16 -5.90 19.92
C ALA A 139 23.59 -7.08 19.01
N GLY A 140 24.42 -7.99 19.51
CA GLY A 140 24.84 -9.20 18.79
C GLY A 140 23.84 -10.36 18.90
N ILE A 141 22.81 -10.29 19.76
CA ILE A 141 21.87 -11.40 20.00
C ILE A 141 20.60 -11.19 19.17
N VAL A 142 20.14 -12.23 18.48
CA VAL A 142 18.85 -12.28 17.81
C VAL A 142 17.80 -12.81 18.77
N PHE A 143 16.83 -11.97 19.15
CA PHE A 143 15.72 -12.33 20.02
C PHE A 143 14.54 -12.84 19.17
N GLY A 144 14.64 -14.05 18.66
CA GLY A 144 13.65 -14.68 17.81
C GLY A 144 13.96 -16.15 17.58
N ASP A 145 12.96 -16.90 17.15
CA ASP A 145 13.14 -18.29 16.75
C ASP A 145 13.85 -18.32 15.39
N LYS A 146 15.10 -18.81 15.37
CA LYS A 146 15.96 -18.82 14.18
C LYS A 146 15.39 -19.63 13.01
N ASP A 147 14.53 -20.62 13.32
CA ASP A 147 13.97 -21.54 12.33
C ASP A 147 12.52 -21.18 11.94
N ASN A 148 11.85 -20.31 12.73
CA ASN A 148 10.41 -20.04 12.57
C ASN A 148 10.04 -18.55 12.49
N ASN A 149 10.99 -17.64 12.65
CA ASN A 149 10.73 -16.21 12.41
C ASN A 149 10.75 -15.92 10.91
N ILE A 150 9.60 -16.01 10.26
CA ILE A 150 9.50 -15.97 8.80
C ILE A 150 8.40 -15.01 8.33
N HIS A 151 8.68 -14.26 7.28
CA HIS A 151 7.71 -13.47 6.54
C HIS A 151 7.70 -13.88 5.09
N THR A 152 6.54 -14.30 4.61
CA THR A 152 6.33 -14.62 3.20
C THR A 152 5.33 -13.66 2.57
N VAL A 153 5.52 -13.36 1.29
CA VAL A 153 4.56 -12.66 0.44
C VAL A 153 4.58 -13.30 -0.93
N GLU A 154 3.46 -13.86 -1.35
CA GLU A 154 3.22 -14.24 -2.73
C GLU A 154 2.18 -13.31 -3.33
N ALA A 155 2.41 -12.84 -4.57
CA ALA A 155 1.45 -11.99 -5.25
C ALA A 155 1.42 -12.27 -6.75
N SER A 156 0.22 -12.28 -7.30
CA SER A 156 -0.04 -12.37 -8.74
C SER A 156 -0.95 -11.21 -9.15
N VAL A 157 -0.54 -10.44 -10.16
CA VAL A 157 -1.30 -9.29 -10.65
C VAL A 157 -1.41 -9.38 -12.16
N PHE A 158 -2.62 -9.53 -12.67
CA PHE A 158 -2.93 -9.42 -14.09
C PHE A 158 -3.60 -8.09 -14.38
N ARG A 159 -3.19 -7.41 -15.47
CA ARG A 159 -3.80 -6.17 -15.95
C ARG A 159 -3.96 -6.19 -17.46
N ALA A 160 -5.12 -5.73 -17.89
CA ALA A 160 -5.43 -5.47 -19.31
C ALA A 160 -5.93 -4.03 -19.45
N THR A 161 -5.35 -3.26 -20.38
CA THR A 161 -5.78 -1.88 -20.65
C THR A 161 -5.96 -1.68 -22.14
N VAL A 162 -7.16 -1.29 -22.56
CA VAL A 162 -7.45 -0.81 -23.91
C VAL A 162 -7.43 0.71 -23.89
N SER A 163 -6.63 1.32 -24.76
CA SER A 163 -6.60 2.77 -25.00
C SER A 163 -7.07 3.05 -26.42
N HIS A 164 -7.99 4.00 -26.61
CA HIS A 164 -8.52 4.35 -27.91
C HIS A 164 -8.56 5.88 -28.12
N VAL A 165 -8.12 6.31 -29.29
CA VAL A 165 -8.20 7.69 -29.75
C VAL A 165 -9.40 7.81 -30.69
N PHE A 166 -10.49 8.42 -30.21
CA PHE A 166 -11.74 8.60 -30.98
C PHE A 166 -11.61 9.73 -31.99
N SER A 167 -10.82 10.76 -31.67
CA SER A 167 -10.50 11.92 -32.50
C SER A 167 -9.28 12.65 -31.90
N ASP A 168 -8.80 13.68 -32.59
CA ASP A 168 -7.70 14.56 -32.09
C ASP A 168 -8.03 15.17 -30.71
N THR A 169 -9.32 15.37 -30.40
CA THR A 169 -9.80 15.99 -29.16
C THR A 169 -10.40 15.00 -28.15
N ARG A 170 -10.52 13.70 -28.52
CA ARG A 170 -11.17 12.71 -27.65
C ARG A 170 -10.39 11.43 -27.56
N LYS A 171 -10.02 11.04 -26.34
CA LYS A 171 -9.33 9.78 -26.04
C LYS A 171 -9.88 9.15 -24.76
N GLY A 172 -9.83 7.83 -24.70
CA GLY A 172 -10.29 7.12 -23.51
C GLY A 172 -9.52 5.83 -23.29
N ASN A 173 -9.69 5.29 -22.10
CA ASN A 173 -9.16 3.99 -21.73
C ASN A 173 -10.18 3.18 -20.90
N LEU A 174 -10.02 1.87 -20.98
CA LEU A 174 -10.71 0.90 -20.12
C LEU A 174 -9.64 -0.05 -19.59
N SER A 175 -9.58 -0.22 -18.28
CA SER A 175 -8.59 -1.06 -17.60
C SER A 175 -9.28 -2.06 -16.68
N MET A 176 -8.82 -3.30 -16.73
CA MET A 176 -9.19 -4.38 -15.81
C MET A 176 -7.93 -4.82 -15.08
N THR A 177 -8.03 -5.00 -13.76
CA THR A 177 -6.96 -5.57 -12.94
C THR A 177 -7.54 -6.66 -12.05
N SER A 178 -6.91 -7.83 -12.05
CA SER A 178 -7.19 -8.92 -11.10
C SER A 178 -5.91 -9.21 -10.35
N ASN A 179 -5.97 -9.27 -9.04
CA ASN A 179 -4.80 -9.57 -8.23
C ASN A 179 -5.14 -10.44 -7.03
N SER A 180 -4.20 -11.31 -6.68
CA SER A 180 -4.21 -12.16 -5.50
C SER A 180 -2.94 -11.91 -4.69
N PHE A 181 -3.10 -11.81 -3.37
CA PHE A 181 -2.01 -11.62 -2.43
C PHE A 181 -2.16 -12.60 -1.27
N GLU A 182 -1.10 -13.35 -1.03
CA GLU A 182 -0.94 -14.17 0.17
C GLU A 182 0.22 -13.62 0.98
N LYS A 183 0.02 -13.44 2.27
CA LYS A 183 1.04 -12.97 3.20
C LYS A 183 0.98 -13.78 4.49
N MET A 184 2.12 -14.21 4.98
CA MET A 184 2.25 -14.76 6.32
C MET A 184 3.35 -14.01 7.07
N TYR A 185 3.08 -13.68 8.32
CA TYR A 185 4.04 -13.07 9.23
C TYR A 185 4.04 -13.86 10.54
N GLN A 186 5.08 -14.67 10.74
CA GLN A 186 5.25 -15.51 11.91
C GLN A 186 6.51 -15.11 12.64
N ASN A 187 6.42 -14.87 13.94
CA ASN A 187 7.59 -14.46 14.71
C ASN A 187 7.42 -14.67 16.22
N THR A 188 8.55 -14.81 16.89
CA THR A 188 8.75 -14.51 18.31
C THR A 188 9.67 -13.32 18.45
N TYR A 189 9.52 -12.57 19.52
CA TYR A 189 10.30 -11.36 19.80
C TYR A 189 10.42 -11.07 21.31
N ALA A 190 11.40 -10.28 21.70
CA ALA A 190 11.58 -9.81 23.06
C ALA A 190 10.47 -8.79 23.42
N ALA A 191 9.48 -9.21 24.19
CA ALA A 191 8.37 -8.37 24.62
C ALA A 191 8.76 -7.49 25.81
N SER A 192 9.54 -8.01 26.77
CA SER A 192 10.02 -7.25 27.91
C SER A 192 11.33 -7.79 28.48
N HIS A 193 12.08 -6.90 29.13
CA HIS A 193 13.31 -7.23 29.85
C HIS A 193 13.46 -6.30 31.06
N THR A 194 13.89 -6.88 32.18
CA THR A 194 14.24 -6.11 33.38
C THR A 194 15.76 -5.93 33.45
N ALA A 195 16.20 -4.71 33.55
CA ALA A 195 17.64 -4.40 33.61
C ALA A 195 18.38 -5.26 34.62
N GLY A 196 19.47 -5.91 34.18
CA GLY A 196 20.34 -6.74 35.04
C GLY A 196 19.76 -8.11 35.41
N SER A 197 18.59 -8.50 34.95
CA SER A 197 17.97 -9.78 35.30
C SER A 197 18.59 -11.00 34.57
N GLY A 198 19.24 -10.81 33.44
CA GLY A 198 19.69 -11.91 32.58
C GLY A 198 18.53 -12.72 31.96
N VAL A 199 17.29 -12.25 32.09
CA VAL A 199 16.05 -12.91 31.62
C VAL A 199 15.30 -11.98 30.68
N VAL A 200 14.75 -12.55 29.63
CA VAL A 200 13.87 -11.87 28.68
C VAL A 200 12.51 -12.59 28.62
N THR A 201 11.43 -11.86 28.53
CA THR A 201 10.10 -12.40 28.22
C THR A 201 9.88 -12.32 26.73
N MET A 202 9.60 -13.47 26.12
CA MET A 202 9.28 -13.60 24.71
C MET A 202 7.78 -13.64 24.50
N ASP A 203 7.34 -13.05 23.42
CA ASP A 203 5.98 -13.06 22.90
C ASP A 203 6.03 -13.31 21.38
N GLY A 204 4.92 -13.58 20.75
CA GLY A 204 4.91 -13.77 19.31
C GLY A 204 3.52 -13.98 18.72
N TYR A 205 3.48 -14.09 17.41
CA TYR A 205 2.23 -14.33 16.69
C TYR A 205 2.47 -14.91 15.29
N HIS A 206 1.40 -15.47 14.76
CA HIS A 206 1.27 -15.92 13.38
C HIS A 206 0.07 -15.20 12.76
N ASP A 207 0.29 -14.46 11.67
CA ASP A 207 -0.66 -13.52 11.07
C ASP A 207 -0.75 -13.71 9.56
N PRO A 208 -1.41 -14.78 9.07
CA PRO A 208 -1.66 -14.98 7.65
C PRO A 208 -2.79 -14.06 7.17
N THR A 209 -2.68 -13.61 5.94
CA THR A 209 -3.66 -12.78 5.25
C THR A 209 -3.71 -13.17 3.78
N GLU A 210 -4.91 -13.41 3.28
CA GLU A 210 -5.21 -13.62 1.86
C GLU A 210 -6.09 -12.48 1.37
N ARG A 211 -5.84 -11.98 0.16
CA ARG A 211 -6.64 -10.91 -0.42
C ARG A 211 -6.68 -11.00 -1.92
N ASP A 212 -7.91 -11.08 -2.44
CA ASP A 212 -8.21 -11.02 -3.85
C ASP A 212 -8.88 -9.70 -4.20
N ASN A 213 -8.50 -9.09 -5.32
CA ASN A 213 -9.17 -7.89 -5.80
C ASN A 213 -9.46 -8.02 -7.30
N PHE A 214 -10.62 -7.52 -7.69
CA PHE A 214 -10.97 -7.27 -9.07
C PHE A 214 -11.31 -5.78 -9.23
N ILE A 215 -10.66 -5.12 -10.19
CA ILE A 215 -10.82 -3.68 -10.43
C ILE A 215 -11.14 -3.47 -11.90
N LEU A 216 -12.25 -2.79 -12.18
CA LEU A 216 -12.62 -2.31 -13.51
C LEU A 216 -12.69 -0.79 -13.47
N SER A 217 -11.94 -0.11 -14.33
CA SER A 217 -11.94 1.35 -14.40
C SER A 217 -11.92 1.84 -15.84
N GLY A 218 -12.56 2.97 -16.08
CA GLY A 218 -12.54 3.60 -17.39
C GLY A 218 -12.55 5.11 -17.29
N SER A 219 -11.90 5.77 -18.24
CA SER A 219 -11.92 7.22 -18.33
C SER A 219 -11.96 7.72 -19.78
N LEU A 220 -12.56 8.87 -19.95
CA LEU A 220 -12.65 9.61 -21.21
C LEU A 220 -12.18 11.04 -20.99
N VAL A 221 -11.25 11.49 -21.82
CA VAL A 221 -10.84 12.90 -21.91
C VAL A 221 -11.39 13.46 -23.21
N ASN A 222 -12.04 14.61 -23.12
CA ASN A 222 -12.60 15.30 -24.27
C ASN A 222 -12.30 16.78 -24.21
N GLU A 223 -11.71 17.34 -25.28
CA GLU A 223 -11.44 18.76 -25.43
C GLU A 223 -12.57 19.40 -26.24
N LEU A 224 -13.14 20.49 -25.71
CA LEU A 224 -14.29 21.21 -26.25
C LEU A 224 -14.01 22.72 -26.25
N THR A 225 -14.55 23.43 -27.24
CA THR A 225 -14.57 24.88 -27.23
C THR A 225 -16.02 25.36 -27.00
N ILE A 226 -16.24 26.11 -25.93
CA ILE A 226 -17.53 26.69 -25.57
C ILE A 226 -17.40 28.21 -25.52
N GLY A 227 -17.97 28.89 -26.51
CA GLY A 227 -17.77 30.34 -26.66
C GLY A 227 -16.29 30.66 -26.94
N ASN A 228 -15.66 31.38 -26.01
CA ASN A 228 -14.25 31.77 -26.11
C ASN A 228 -13.35 30.99 -25.15
N THR A 229 -13.85 29.91 -24.52
CA THR A 229 -13.11 29.10 -23.56
C THR A 229 -12.83 27.71 -24.11
N THR A 230 -11.66 27.18 -23.80
CA THR A 230 -11.34 25.77 -24.07
C THR A 230 -11.54 24.96 -22.79
N HIS A 231 -12.25 23.84 -22.91
CA HIS A 231 -12.55 22.93 -21.81
C HIS A 231 -11.88 21.59 -22.05
N THR A 232 -11.11 21.10 -21.09
CA THR A 232 -10.60 19.73 -21.10
C THR A 232 -11.35 18.95 -20.03
N VAL A 233 -12.34 18.19 -20.46
CA VAL A 233 -13.22 17.40 -19.57
C VAL A 233 -12.68 15.98 -19.44
N LEU A 234 -12.37 15.58 -18.22
CA LEU A 234 -12.10 14.19 -17.82
C LEU A 234 -13.35 13.66 -17.12
N ALA A 235 -13.88 12.51 -17.57
CA ALA A 235 -14.93 11.78 -16.86
C ALA A 235 -14.55 10.31 -16.77
N GLY A 236 -14.95 9.63 -15.70
CA GLY A 236 -14.65 8.21 -15.55
C GLY A 236 -15.43 7.53 -14.43
N PHE A 237 -15.18 6.23 -14.34
CA PHE A 237 -15.74 5.35 -13.32
C PHE A 237 -14.69 4.35 -12.82
N GLU A 238 -14.95 3.80 -11.65
CA GLU A 238 -14.17 2.70 -11.07
C GLU A 238 -15.11 1.77 -10.28
N SER A 239 -14.91 0.47 -10.43
CA SER A 239 -15.55 -0.57 -9.63
C SER A 239 -14.45 -1.45 -9.05
N ILE A 240 -14.51 -1.70 -7.75
CA ILE A 240 -13.55 -2.53 -7.01
C ILE A 240 -14.32 -3.54 -6.20
N GLU A 241 -13.97 -4.82 -6.36
CA GLU A 241 -14.40 -5.91 -5.49
C GLU A 241 -13.18 -6.47 -4.78
N THR A 242 -13.25 -6.63 -3.47
CA THR A 242 -12.18 -7.15 -2.63
C THR A 242 -12.72 -8.20 -1.67
N GLU A 243 -12.13 -9.37 -1.70
CA GLU A 243 -12.29 -10.42 -0.68
C GLU A 243 -11.02 -10.46 0.15
N ASN A 244 -11.14 -10.49 1.48
CA ASN A 244 -9.98 -10.51 2.36
C ASN A 244 -10.23 -11.44 3.54
N SER A 245 -9.36 -12.44 3.69
CA SER A 245 -9.31 -13.35 4.83
C SER A 245 -8.12 -13.02 5.71
N ASN A 246 -8.34 -12.96 7.01
CA ASN A 246 -7.29 -12.64 7.97
C ASN A 246 -7.44 -13.46 9.25
N PHE A 247 -6.35 -14.13 9.63
CA PHE A 247 -6.25 -14.85 10.89
C PHE A 247 -5.14 -14.25 11.73
N ARG A 248 -5.25 -14.39 13.05
CA ARG A 248 -4.19 -14.12 13.99
C ARG A 248 -4.21 -15.12 15.12
N PHE A 249 -3.11 -15.83 15.28
CA PHE A 249 -2.81 -16.65 16.45
C PHE A 249 -1.70 -15.95 17.25
N ASN A 250 -1.86 -15.87 18.56
CA ASN A 250 -0.72 -15.58 19.42
C ASN A 250 0.14 -16.85 19.56
N THR A 251 1.39 -16.72 19.95
CA THR A 251 2.19 -17.89 20.34
C THR A 251 1.53 -18.63 21.51
N TYR A 252 1.71 -19.93 21.52
CA TYR A 252 1.36 -20.76 22.67
C TYR A 252 2.62 -21.47 23.16
N TRP A 253 2.93 -21.31 24.45
CA TRP A 253 4.06 -21.97 25.08
C TRP A 253 3.58 -23.22 25.83
N THR A 254 4.15 -24.38 25.50
CA THR A 254 3.68 -25.67 26.05
C THR A 254 3.90 -25.81 27.57
N SER A 255 4.68 -24.94 28.19
CA SER A 255 4.80 -24.77 29.64
C SER A 255 3.59 -24.09 30.30
N LYS A 256 2.68 -23.53 29.52
CA LYS A 256 1.52 -22.75 29.99
C LYS A 256 0.22 -23.48 29.75
N ASP A 257 -0.83 -23.01 30.43
CA ASP A 257 -2.20 -23.42 30.19
C ASP A 257 -2.92 -22.29 29.43
N CYS A 258 -3.58 -22.60 28.34
CA CYS A 258 -4.36 -21.64 27.53
C CYS A 258 -5.46 -20.90 28.28
N SER A 259 -5.94 -21.45 29.38
CA SER A 259 -6.95 -20.81 30.22
C SER A 259 -6.40 -19.67 31.08
N VAL A 260 -5.07 -19.53 31.16
CA VAL A 260 -4.40 -18.55 32.01
C VAL A 260 -3.97 -17.33 31.19
N SER A 261 -4.15 -16.13 31.75
CA SER A 261 -3.62 -14.91 31.15
C SER A 261 -2.11 -14.98 30.98
N GLY A 262 -1.60 -14.57 29.82
CA GLY A 262 -0.16 -14.61 29.48
C GLY A 262 0.34 -15.99 29.05
N TYR A 263 -0.55 -16.87 28.59
CA TYR A 263 -0.17 -18.15 27.96
C TYR A 263 0.70 -17.95 26.70
N ASP A 264 0.60 -16.79 26.08
CA ASP A 264 1.31 -16.32 24.89
C ASP A 264 2.71 -15.77 25.18
N GLN A 265 3.07 -15.65 26.45
CA GLN A 265 4.36 -15.13 26.88
C GLN A 265 5.11 -16.14 27.77
N GLU A 266 6.42 -16.30 27.53
CA GLU A 266 7.28 -17.13 28.36
C GLU A 266 8.64 -16.43 28.59
N SER A 267 9.27 -16.72 29.73
CA SER A 267 10.54 -16.12 30.11
C SER A 267 11.69 -17.09 29.92
N PHE A 268 12.77 -16.59 29.33
CA PHE A 268 13.99 -17.37 29.03
C PHE A 268 15.24 -16.68 29.55
N ASN A 269 16.25 -17.46 29.88
CA ASN A 269 17.58 -16.91 30.11
C ASN A 269 18.16 -16.38 28.79
N ILE A 270 18.78 -15.19 28.84
CA ILE A 270 19.42 -14.60 27.66
C ILE A 270 20.68 -15.39 27.33
N THR A 271 20.70 -16.01 26.18
CA THR A 271 21.80 -16.80 25.62
C THR A 271 22.02 -16.39 24.16
N ASP A 272 23.15 -16.75 23.58
CA ASP A 272 23.46 -16.55 22.19
C ASP A 272 23.91 -17.87 21.55
N PRO A 273 23.11 -18.49 20.64
CA PRO A 273 21.73 -18.15 20.26
C PRO A 273 20.72 -18.36 21.39
N MET A 274 19.54 -17.74 21.27
CA MET A 274 18.43 -17.94 22.23
C MET A 274 17.97 -19.41 22.20
N ASP A 275 17.75 -19.98 23.38
CA ASP A 275 17.22 -21.35 23.57
C ASP A 275 15.79 -21.28 24.12
N PHE A 276 14.82 -21.76 23.32
CA PHE A 276 13.42 -21.80 23.68
C PHE A 276 12.93 -23.17 24.17
N THR A 277 13.83 -24.06 24.52
CA THR A 277 13.49 -25.42 25.00
C THR A 277 13.29 -25.50 26.51
N ILE A 278 13.90 -24.57 27.26
CA ILE A 278 13.84 -24.54 28.74
C ILE A 278 13.55 -23.10 29.20
N THR A 279 12.48 -22.95 29.98
CA THR A 279 12.12 -21.65 30.59
C THR A 279 13.20 -21.15 31.57
N ALA A 280 13.19 -19.86 31.90
CA ALA A 280 14.07 -19.30 32.94
C ALA A 280 13.88 -19.96 34.33
N GLY A 281 12.71 -20.58 34.56
CA GLY A 281 12.39 -21.39 35.75
C GLY A 281 12.84 -22.85 35.68
N GLY A 282 13.46 -23.28 34.58
CA GLY A 282 13.97 -24.65 34.38
C GLY A 282 12.93 -25.65 33.90
N ALA A 283 11.74 -25.25 33.53
CA ALA A 283 10.71 -26.15 32.98
C ALA A 283 10.91 -26.35 31.46
N PRO A 284 10.73 -27.57 30.93
CA PRO A 284 10.70 -27.80 29.49
C PRO A 284 9.55 -27.02 28.82
N THR A 285 9.80 -26.53 27.63
CA THR A 285 8.79 -25.81 26.83
C THR A 285 9.10 -25.91 25.34
N SER A 286 8.11 -25.57 24.52
CA SER A 286 8.26 -25.29 23.08
C SER A 286 7.21 -24.26 22.69
N VAL A 287 7.43 -23.59 21.55
CA VAL A 287 6.47 -22.63 20.97
C VAL A 287 5.63 -23.29 19.89
N GLU A 288 4.33 -22.99 19.92
CA GLU A 288 3.39 -23.35 18.85
C GLU A 288 2.76 -22.07 18.30
N TYR A 289 2.67 -21.96 16.98
CA TYR A 289 2.20 -20.73 16.31
C TYR A 289 0.75 -20.81 15.83
N THR A 290 0.19 -22.00 15.74
CA THR A 290 -1.18 -22.24 15.21
C THR A 290 -2.04 -23.09 16.14
N ASN A 291 -1.74 -23.08 17.45
CA ASN A 291 -2.56 -23.79 18.40
C ASN A 291 -3.98 -23.21 18.42
N PRO A 292 -5.05 -24.02 18.27
CA PRO A 292 -6.43 -23.53 18.23
C PRO A 292 -6.84 -22.67 19.43
N CYS A 293 -6.28 -22.93 20.62
CA CYS A 293 -6.59 -22.16 21.82
C CYS A 293 -6.01 -20.75 21.78
N SER A 294 -4.99 -20.50 20.96
CA SER A 294 -4.32 -19.21 20.81
C SER A 294 -4.89 -18.35 19.67
N LEU A 295 -5.94 -18.81 19.00
CA LEU A 295 -6.62 -18.03 17.97
C LEU A 295 -7.12 -16.69 18.55
N LYS A 296 -6.53 -15.59 18.11
CA LYS A 296 -6.87 -14.23 18.56
C LYS A 296 -8.00 -13.61 17.77
N SER A 297 -7.95 -13.71 16.45
CA SER A 297 -8.97 -13.23 15.52
C SER A 297 -9.03 -14.09 14.27
N SER A 298 -10.21 -14.19 13.68
CA SER A 298 -10.46 -14.82 12.38
C SER A 298 -11.58 -14.02 11.73
N THR A 299 -11.28 -13.35 10.62
CA THR A 299 -12.26 -12.48 9.92
C THR A 299 -12.20 -12.70 8.43
N GLU A 300 -13.37 -12.69 7.81
CA GLU A 300 -13.57 -12.59 6.37
C GLU A 300 -14.22 -11.24 6.08
N THR A 301 -13.79 -10.57 5.02
CA THR A 301 -14.26 -9.23 4.70
C THR A 301 -14.48 -9.09 3.21
N ASP A 302 -15.69 -8.71 2.83
CA ASP A 302 -16.08 -8.36 1.47
C ASP A 302 -16.20 -6.85 1.35
N ILE A 303 -15.59 -6.27 0.33
CA ILE A 303 -15.61 -4.83 0.05
C ILE A 303 -16.01 -4.62 -1.40
N SER A 304 -17.06 -3.83 -1.63
CA SER A 304 -17.44 -3.35 -2.95
C SER A 304 -17.35 -1.82 -3.01
N VAL A 305 -16.76 -1.30 -4.07
CA VAL A 305 -16.66 0.15 -4.28
C VAL A 305 -17.14 0.49 -5.67
N THR A 306 -18.04 1.45 -5.77
CA THR A 306 -18.45 2.06 -7.04
C THR A 306 -18.19 3.54 -6.99
N SER A 307 -17.49 4.04 -8.00
CA SER A 307 -17.07 5.44 -8.06
C SER A 307 -17.32 6.05 -9.42
N PHE A 308 -17.72 7.33 -9.43
CA PHE A 308 -17.80 8.16 -10.62
C PHE A 308 -17.08 9.48 -10.37
N PHE A 309 -16.36 9.96 -11.37
CA PHE A 309 -15.64 11.23 -11.25
C PHE A 309 -15.73 12.04 -12.53
N ILE A 310 -15.68 13.37 -12.36
CA ILE A 310 -15.62 14.32 -13.45
C ILE A 310 -14.71 15.49 -13.04
N GLN A 311 -13.93 15.99 -14.00
CA GLN A 311 -13.15 17.22 -13.84
C GLN A 311 -13.20 18.00 -15.15
N ASP A 312 -13.37 19.32 -15.05
CA ASP A 312 -13.23 20.25 -16.16
C ASP A 312 -12.07 21.20 -15.87
N GLN A 313 -11.10 21.25 -16.77
CA GLN A 313 -10.10 22.29 -16.83
C GLN A 313 -10.51 23.29 -17.89
N ILE A 314 -10.74 24.52 -17.49
CA ILE A 314 -11.28 25.60 -18.32
C ILE A 314 -10.19 26.65 -18.54
N ASP A 315 -9.71 26.77 -19.76
CA ASP A 315 -8.86 27.89 -20.16
C ASP A 315 -9.76 29.13 -20.39
N VAL A 316 -9.95 29.91 -19.30
CA VAL A 316 -10.83 31.09 -19.28
C VAL A 316 -10.26 32.21 -20.12
N THR A 317 -8.94 32.38 -20.05
CA THR A 317 -8.13 33.25 -20.89
C THR A 317 -6.75 32.66 -21.08
N ASP A 318 -5.89 33.18 -21.93
CA ASP A 318 -4.51 32.74 -22.11
C ASP A 318 -3.72 32.73 -20.80
N ASN A 319 -4.14 33.51 -19.80
CA ASN A 319 -3.43 33.66 -18.54
C ASN A 319 -4.19 33.08 -17.33
N LEU A 320 -5.41 32.59 -17.49
CA LEU A 320 -6.25 32.17 -16.39
C LEU A 320 -6.88 30.80 -16.68
N VAL A 321 -6.55 29.81 -15.85
CA VAL A 321 -7.12 28.45 -15.90
C VAL A 321 -7.91 28.19 -14.62
N LEU A 322 -9.13 27.70 -14.77
CA LEU A 322 -9.98 27.21 -13.68
C LEU A 322 -10.08 25.69 -13.79
N VAL A 323 -9.92 24.99 -12.67
CA VAL A 323 -10.13 23.54 -12.56
C VAL A 323 -11.26 23.29 -11.58
N LEU A 324 -12.28 22.57 -12.02
CA LEU A 324 -13.41 22.16 -11.18
C LEU A 324 -13.60 20.64 -11.35
N GLY A 325 -13.80 19.95 -10.26
CA GLY A 325 -14.03 18.51 -10.32
C GLY A 325 -14.63 17.95 -9.03
N GLY A 326 -15.04 16.72 -9.11
CA GLY A 326 -15.52 15.98 -7.98
C GLY A 326 -15.59 14.48 -8.28
N ARG A 327 -15.53 13.70 -7.22
CA ARG A 327 -15.67 12.26 -7.23
C ARG A 327 -16.73 11.86 -6.22
N HIS A 328 -17.58 10.94 -6.60
CA HIS A 328 -18.55 10.31 -5.72
C HIS A 328 -18.19 8.82 -5.59
N ASP A 329 -18.03 8.37 -4.35
CA ASP A 329 -17.73 6.98 -4.02
C ASP A 329 -18.85 6.40 -3.16
N THR A 330 -19.30 5.20 -3.50
CA THR A 330 -20.10 4.34 -2.61
C THR A 330 -19.20 3.18 -2.20
N PHE A 331 -19.07 2.98 -0.90
CA PHE A 331 -18.19 1.98 -0.29
C PHE A 331 -19.01 1.09 0.64
N ASP A 332 -19.20 -0.16 0.22
CA ASP A 332 -19.87 -1.19 1.00
C ASP A 332 -18.83 -2.13 1.60
N VAL A 333 -18.96 -2.44 2.89
CA VAL A 333 -18.10 -3.40 3.55
C VAL A 333 -18.92 -4.30 4.47
N THR A 334 -18.66 -5.61 4.36
CA THR A 334 -19.18 -6.63 5.28
C THR A 334 -18.00 -7.31 5.96
N VAL A 335 -18.04 -7.45 7.25
CA VAL A 335 -17.02 -8.15 8.05
C VAL A 335 -17.69 -9.27 8.83
N ASP A 336 -17.27 -10.50 8.55
CA ASP A 336 -17.67 -11.70 9.28
C ASP A 336 -16.56 -12.07 10.28
N ASP A 337 -16.82 -11.92 11.56
CA ASP A 337 -15.97 -12.41 12.65
C ASP A 337 -16.26 -13.89 12.88
N ILE A 338 -15.49 -14.72 12.19
CA ILE A 338 -15.66 -16.19 12.19
C ILE A 338 -15.40 -16.76 13.59
N LYS A 339 -14.43 -16.18 14.33
CA LYS A 339 -14.11 -16.62 15.69
C LYS A 339 -15.30 -16.46 16.65
N ASN A 340 -16.02 -15.33 16.55
CA ASN A 340 -17.12 -14.99 17.46
C ASN A 340 -18.50 -15.30 16.86
N GLY A 341 -18.57 -15.68 15.58
CA GLY A 341 -19.82 -15.99 14.88
C GLY A 341 -20.71 -14.75 14.71
N THR A 342 -20.11 -13.58 14.48
CA THR A 342 -20.85 -12.32 14.32
C THR A 342 -20.52 -11.68 12.96
N SER A 343 -21.50 -11.00 12.38
CA SER A 343 -21.36 -10.25 11.13
C SER A 343 -21.74 -8.79 11.33
N ALA A 344 -21.07 -7.89 10.65
CA ALA A 344 -21.38 -6.47 10.61
C ALA A 344 -21.20 -5.95 9.18
N ALA A 345 -22.11 -5.08 8.74
CA ALA A 345 -22.05 -4.44 7.44
C ALA A 345 -22.21 -2.93 7.55
N ARG A 346 -21.62 -2.21 6.60
CA ARG A 346 -21.71 -0.75 6.53
C ARG A 346 -21.57 -0.26 5.10
N GLU A 347 -22.35 0.76 4.77
CA GLU A 347 -22.24 1.55 3.54
C GLU A 347 -21.82 2.99 3.90
N ASP A 348 -20.84 3.51 3.17
CA ASP A 348 -20.46 4.93 3.17
C ASP A 348 -20.61 5.48 1.77
N SER A 349 -21.23 6.65 1.61
CA SER A 349 -21.46 7.30 0.33
C SER A 349 -21.03 8.75 0.44
N GLU A 350 -19.95 9.12 -0.25
CA GLU A 350 -19.22 10.36 -0.04
C GLU A 350 -18.89 11.08 -1.35
N PHE A 351 -18.90 12.41 -1.30
CA PHE A 351 -18.51 13.26 -2.40
C PHE A 351 -17.24 14.05 -2.04
N SER A 352 -16.21 13.94 -2.88
CA SER A 352 -14.91 14.61 -2.71
C SER A 352 -14.74 15.69 -3.78
N PRO A 353 -14.96 16.98 -3.45
CA PRO A 353 -14.77 18.10 -4.39
C PRO A 353 -13.30 18.42 -4.61
N ARG A 354 -13.02 19.00 -5.77
CA ARG A 354 -11.72 19.59 -6.12
C ARG A 354 -11.91 20.88 -6.88
N MET A 355 -11.12 21.89 -6.51
CA MET A 355 -11.10 23.19 -7.17
C MET A 355 -9.66 23.70 -7.31
N GLY A 356 -9.35 24.34 -8.44
CA GLY A 356 -8.06 24.96 -8.69
C GLY A 356 -8.22 26.24 -9.50
N LEU A 357 -7.42 27.24 -9.20
CA LEU A 357 -7.29 28.47 -9.99
C LEU A 357 -5.81 28.69 -10.26
N ILE A 358 -5.44 28.84 -11.54
CA ILE A 358 -4.06 29.07 -11.95
C ILE A 358 -4.01 30.36 -12.74
N TYR A 359 -3.22 31.33 -12.25
CA TYR A 359 -2.98 32.59 -12.92
C TYR A 359 -1.52 32.70 -13.40
N LYS A 360 -1.33 32.91 -14.68
CA LYS A 360 -0.03 33.03 -15.36
C LYS A 360 0.15 34.49 -15.86
N PRO A 361 0.61 35.44 -15.01
CA PRO A 361 0.82 36.81 -15.44
C PRO A 361 1.88 36.93 -16.54
N ARG A 362 2.78 35.96 -16.64
CA ARG A 362 3.80 35.76 -17.69
C ARG A 362 4.04 34.28 -17.85
N ASP A 363 4.58 33.85 -18.98
CA ASP A 363 4.88 32.44 -19.26
C ASP A 363 5.79 31.79 -18.18
N ALA A 364 6.73 32.57 -17.66
CA ALA A 364 7.67 32.14 -16.64
C ALA A 364 7.11 32.19 -15.20
N VAL A 365 5.86 32.60 -14.97
CA VAL A 365 5.30 32.76 -13.61
C VAL A 365 3.92 32.17 -13.53
N SER A 366 3.73 31.23 -12.62
CA SER A 366 2.43 30.65 -12.25
C SER A 366 2.14 30.90 -10.77
N ILE A 367 0.99 31.47 -10.47
CA ILE A 367 0.41 31.58 -9.14
C ILE A 367 -0.82 30.69 -9.13
N TYR A 368 -0.94 29.82 -8.13
CA TYR A 368 -2.09 28.91 -8.05
C TYR A 368 -2.70 28.86 -6.66
N TYR A 369 -3.99 28.61 -6.64
CA TYR A 369 -4.76 28.24 -5.48
C TYR A 369 -5.41 26.88 -5.75
N SER A 370 -5.39 25.97 -4.81
CA SER A 370 -6.11 24.70 -4.90
C SER A 370 -6.81 24.35 -3.60
N TYR A 371 -7.94 23.70 -3.75
CA TYR A 371 -8.73 23.09 -2.69
C TYR A 371 -9.09 21.67 -3.09
N SER A 372 -8.94 20.72 -2.17
CA SER A 372 -9.36 19.33 -2.39
C SER A 372 -9.78 18.68 -1.08
N GLU A 373 -10.77 17.81 -1.19
CA GLU A 373 -11.20 16.92 -0.11
C GLU A 373 -10.97 15.47 -0.49
N SER A 374 -10.78 14.63 0.51
CA SER A 374 -10.86 13.18 0.38
C SER A 374 -11.41 12.59 1.68
N PHE A 375 -11.80 11.31 1.64
CA PHE A 375 -12.23 10.59 2.82
C PHE A 375 -11.54 9.25 2.93
N ALA A 376 -11.52 8.68 4.15
CA ALA A 376 -11.08 7.32 4.39
C ALA A 376 -12.17 6.60 5.20
N PRO A 377 -12.78 5.53 4.66
CA PRO A 377 -13.70 4.70 5.43
C PRO A 377 -12.98 4.11 6.65
N ARG A 378 -13.58 4.22 7.83
CA ARG A 378 -13.02 3.62 9.05
C ARG A 378 -13.59 2.22 9.22
N SER A 379 -12.71 1.25 9.18
CA SER A 379 -13.08 -0.16 9.32
C SER A 379 -12.15 -0.91 10.27
N GLY A 380 -11.43 -0.16 11.11
CA GLY A 380 -10.40 -0.72 11.97
C GLY A 380 -9.22 -1.30 11.20
N GLU A 381 -8.30 -1.90 11.93
CA GLU A 381 -7.08 -2.48 11.37
C GLU A 381 -7.42 -3.61 10.39
N GLN A 382 -6.95 -3.49 9.14
CA GLN A 382 -7.16 -4.49 8.08
C GLN A 382 -8.63 -4.86 7.83
N TYR A 383 -9.55 -3.91 8.02
CA TYR A 383 -10.99 -4.12 7.87
C TYR A 383 -11.60 -5.18 8.82
N LYS A 384 -10.97 -5.46 9.94
CA LYS A 384 -11.42 -6.47 10.90
C LYS A 384 -12.57 -6.02 11.80
N LYS A 385 -12.87 -4.72 11.86
CA LYS A 385 -13.89 -4.16 12.75
C LYS A 385 -14.59 -2.97 12.11
N LEU A 386 -15.91 -2.96 12.14
CA LEU A 386 -16.74 -1.82 11.71
C LEU A 386 -17.25 -0.99 12.88
N THR A 387 -17.14 -1.49 14.12
CA THR A 387 -17.54 -0.79 15.32
C THR A 387 -16.30 -0.38 16.11
N GLY A 388 -16.19 0.90 16.45
CA GLY A 388 -15.15 1.44 17.32
C GLY A 388 -15.70 1.75 18.70
N GLY A 389 -14.80 1.95 19.66
CA GLY A 389 -15.14 2.35 21.01
C GLY A 389 -14.92 1.27 22.06
N SER A 390 -15.11 1.63 23.33
CA SER A 390 -15.11 0.68 24.45
C SER A 390 -16.15 -0.39 24.24
N PRO A 391 -15.94 -1.63 24.70
CA PRO A 391 -16.95 -2.68 24.61
C PRO A 391 -18.30 -2.20 25.17
N GLY A 392 -19.31 -2.10 24.28
CA GLY A 392 -20.68 -1.68 24.64
C GLY A 392 -21.12 -0.30 24.14
N SER A 393 -20.25 0.50 23.52
CA SER A 393 -20.66 1.84 23.03
C SER A 393 -21.59 1.79 21.80
N GLY A 394 -21.56 0.74 20.99
CA GLY A 394 -22.46 0.60 19.83
C GLY A 394 -22.32 1.68 18.76
N GLU A 395 -21.33 2.57 18.89
CA GLU A 395 -21.10 3.65 17.94
C GLU A 395 -20.45 3.14 16.66
N THR A 396 -21.10 3.44 15.55
CA THR A 396 -20.52 3.19 14.21
C THR A 396 -19.41 4.20 13.95
N LEU A 397 -18.25 3.73 13.55
CA LEU A 397 -17.17 4.58 13.08
C LEU A 397 -17.62 5.31 11.81
N ARG A 398 -17.54 6.64 11.80
CA ARG A 398 -17.78 7.44 10.59
C ARG A 398 -16.48 7.56 9.79
N PRO A 399 -16.53 7.85 8.47
CA PRO A 399 -15.33 8.14 7.71
C PRO A 399 -14.51 9.29 8.29
N ASP A 400 -13.20 9.24 8.12
CA ASP A 400 -12.33 10.38 8.37
C ASP A 400 -12.27 11.25 7.12
N TYR A 401 -12.37 12.58 7.28
CA TYR A 401 -12.30 13.53 6.18
C TYR A 401 -10.98 14.29 6.20
N PHE A 402 -10.48 14.56 5.02
CA PHE A 402 -9.22 15.27 4.80
C PHE A 402 -9.49 16.44 3.88
N GLU A 403 -9.10 17.62 4.33
CA GLU A 403 -9.17 18.85 3.55
C GLU A 403 -7.77 19.39 3.33
N ASN A 404 -7.52 19.92 2.15
CA ASN A 404 -6.27 20.62 1.85
C ASN A 404 -6.54 21.88 1.06
N THR A 405 -6.00 22.98 1.55
CA THR A 405 -5.96 24.26 0.86
C THR A 405 -4.51 24.61 0.60
N GLU A 406 -4.16 24.98 -0.63
CA GLU A 406 -2.80 25.34 -1.00
C GLU A 406 -2.78 26.62 -1.85
N LEU A 407 -1.85 27.51 -1.53
CA LEU A 407 -1.50 28.69 -2.35
C LEU A 407 -0.03 28.56 -2.74
N GLY A 408 0.26 28.56 -4.04
CA GLY A 408 1.61 28.36 -4.50
C GLY A 408 2.05 29.30 -5.61
N LEU A 409 3.36 29.38 -5.75
CA LEU A 409 4.07 30.17 -6.76
C LEU A 409 5.12 29.26 -7.43
N LYS A 410 5.15 29.30 -8.76
CA LYS A 410 6.23 28.71 -9.57
C LYS A 410 6.80 29.78 -10.48
N VAL A 411 8.12 29.92 -10.49
CA VAL A 411 8.82 30.91 -11.30
C VAL A 411 10.03 30.30 -11.95
N ASP A 412 10.11 30.40 -13.27
CA ASP A 412 11.31 30.11 -14.03
C ASP A 412 12.16 31.37 -14.09
N LEU A 413 13.20 31.42 -13.25
CA LEU A 413 14.09 32.63 -13.17
C LEU A 413 15.04 32.68 -14.35
N THR A 414 15.50 31.54 -14.85
CA THR A 414 16.30 31.36 -16.06
C THR A 414 15.91 30.03 -16.73
N SER A 415 16.53 29.73 -17.90
CA SER A 415 16.36 28.41 -18.54
C SER A 415 16.77 27.22 -17.66
N ASP A 416 17.62 27.45 -16.67
CA ASP A 416 18.25 26.40 -15.86
C ASP A 416 17.94 26.51 -14.36
N LEU A 417 17.14 27.55 -13.97
CA LEU A 417 16.81 27.81 -12.57
C LEU A 417 15.33 28.11 -12.40
N SER A 418 14.63 27.28 -11.68
CA SER A 418 13.25 27.49 -11.27
C SER A 418 13.11 27.55 -9.74
N LEU A 419 12.16 28.33 -9.28
CA LEU A 419 11.77 28.47 -7.87
C LEU A 419 10.32 28.04 -7.71
N THR A 420 10.07 27.19 -6.73
CA THR A 420 8.71 26.80 -6.30
C THR A 420 8.55 27.09 -4.82
N ALA A 421 7.47 27.77 -4.45
CA ALA A 421 7.08 28.02 -3.06
C ALA A 421 5.58 27.72 -2.90
N ALA A 422 5.22 27.08 -1.79
CA ALA A 422 3.82 26.81 -1.47
C ALA A 422 3.58 27.00 0.02
N TYR A 423 2.42 27.55 0.34
CA TYR A 423 1.81 27.54 1.66
C TYR A 423 0.59 26.61 1.60
N PHE A 424 0.49 25.66 2.50
CA PHE A 424 -0.62 24.74 2.57
C PHE A 424 -1.16 24.62 3.98
N ASP A 425 -2.45 24.37 4.07
CA ASP A 425 -3.17 24.03 5.29
C ASP A 425 -3.91 22.71 5.03
N SER A 426 -3.50 21.67 5.76
CA SER A 426 -4.07 20.32 5.64
C SER A 426 -4.70 19.93 6.96
N CYS A 427 -5.99 19.65 6.94
CA CYS A 427 -6.77 19.29 8.12
C CYS A 427 -7.26 17.85 8.01
N LEU A 428 -7.13 17.10 9.10
CA LEU A 428 -7.77 15.81 9.31
C LEU A 428 -8.94 16.02 10.28
N LEU A 429 -10.16 15.83 9.78
CA LEU A 429 -11.38 15.92 10.56
C LEU A 429 -11.75 14.52 11.04
N TYR A 430 -11.46 14.23 12.29
CA TYR A 430 -11.96 13.03 12.96
C TYR A 430 -13.44 13.22 13.32
N THR A 431 -14.28 12.28 12.93
CA THR A 431 -15.71 12.31 13.27
C THR A 431 -16.06 11.71 14.63
N SER A 432 -15.05 11.26 15.39
CA SER A 432 -15.20 10.85 16.78
C SER A 432 -14.71 11.93 17.72
N ASP A 433 -15.64 12.61 18.38
CA ASP A 433 -15.56 13.29 19.69
C ASP A 433 -14.20 13.81 20.22
N ALA A 434 -13.45 14.54 19.40
CA ALA A 434 -12.41 15.42 19.93
C ALA A 434 -13.00 16.75 20.48
N ALA A 435 -14.31 16.95 20.39
CA ALA A 435 -15.00 18.16 20.86
C ALA A 435 -15.38 18.11 22.35
N ASP A 436 -15.46 16.93 22.96
CA ASP A 436 -15.86 16.78 24.38
C ASP A 436 -14.70 16.84 25.39
N ASP A 437 -13.44 16.75 24.93
CA ASP A 437 -12.25 16.86 25.83
C ASP A 437 -11.81 18.33 26.08
N ARG A 438 -12.61 19.31 25.71
CA ARG A 438 -12.36 20.74 25.97
C ARG A 438 -13.43 21.41 26.83
N MET A 439 -13.88 20.74 27.87
CA MET A 439 -14.57 21.44 28.99
C MET A 439 -13.88 21.13 30.30
#